data_d335f75693a1714f150090c44ad26bed
#
_entry.id   d335f75693a1714f150090c44ad26bed
#
_cell.length_a   1.000
_cell.length_b   1.000
_cell.length_c   1.000
_cell.angle_alpha   90.00
_cell.angle_beta   90.00
_cell.angle_gamma   90.00
#
_symmetry.space_group_name_H-M   'P 1'
#
loop_
_entity.id
_entity.type
_entity.pdbx_description
1 polymer ?
#
loop_
_entity_poly.entity_id
_entity_poly.type
_entity_poly.pdbx_seq_one_letter_code
_entity_poly.pdbx_strand_id
1 'polypeptide(L)'
;FRKIEQRVWPPTTSFGAGWSTSSVSKIKLAKLGKPFQHKRKVVMSEKIKVGILGATGMVGQRFVTLLENHPWFELVTLAASAHSAGKTYEEAIGGRWKMETPMPEFVKNMVVKNVADVEDVVKNVDFVFSAVNMPKAKIRTIEEEYAKTETPVVSNNSAHRFTPDVPMVVPEINADHIDIIPAQRKRLGTKRGFV
;
A
#
# COMPACT_ATOMS: atom_id res chain seq x y z
N PHE A 1 32.14 -14.43 -17.85
CA PHE A 1 32.30 -12.97 -17.99
C PHE A 1 31.76 -12.57 -19.37
N ARG A 2 30.53 -12.03 -19.46
CA ARG A 2 30.00 -11.40 -20.67
C ARG A 2 29.97 -9.88 -20.42
N LYS A 3 30.64 -9.14 -21.30
CA LYS A 3 30.63 -7.69 -21.36
C LYS A 3 29.22 -7.15 -21.58
N ILE A 4 28.81 -6.21 -20.74
CA ILE A 4 27.61 -5.39 -20.95
C ILE A 4 28.06 -4.20 -21.79
N GLU A 5 27.58 -4.14 -23.04
CA GLU A 5 27.78 -2.97 -23.91
C GLU A 5 26.85 -1.85 -23.46
N GLN A 6 27.45 -0.72 -23.09
CA GLN A 6 26.75 0.53 -22.83
C GLN A 6 26.24 1.09 -24.18
N ARG A 7 24.92 1.20 -24.33
CA ARG A 7 24.34 1.95 -25.46
C ARG A 7 24.48 3.44 -25.18
N VAL A 8 25.36 4.08 -25.93
CA VAL A 8 25.53 5.53 -26.00
C VAL A 8 24.44 6.10 -26.89
N TRP A 9 23.69 7.09 -26.41
CA TRP A 9 22.72 7.85 -27.21
C TRP A 9 23.49 8.76 -28.19
N PRO A 10 23.02 8.90 -29.45
CA PRO A 10 23.65 9.81 -30.40
C PRO A 10 23.38 11.27 -30.04
N PRO A 11 24.32 12.19 -30.36
CA PRO A 11 24.17 13.60 -30.06
C PRO A 11 23.10 14.25 -30.97
N THR A 12 22.36 15.20 -30.39
CA THR A 12 21.39 16.05 -31.08
C THR A 12 22.06 16.89 -32.18
N THR A 13 21.72 16.63 -33.40
CA THR A 13 22.09 17.51 -34.52
C THR A 13 21.18 18.76 -34.58
N SER A 14 21.83 19.91 -34.52
CA SER A 14 21.24 21.23 -34.74
C SER A 14 20.71 21.33 -36.16
N PHE A 15 19.42 21.58 -36.33
CA PHE A 15 18.87 22.05 -37.60
C PHE A 15 18.73 23.56 -37.59
N GLY A 16 19.46 24.16 -38.54
CA GLY A 16 19.53 25.58 -38.79
C GLY A 16 18.27 26.18 -39.39
N ALA A 17 18.22 27.48 -39.23
CA ALA A 17 17.25 28.47 -39.62
C ALA A 17 16.60 28.34 -41.02
N GLY A 18 15.37 28.78 -41.08
CA GLY A 18 14.76 29.27 -42.34
C GLY A 18 13.33 28.82 -42.59
N TRP A 19 12.36 29.36 -41.86
CA TRP A 19 10.98 29.37 -42.36
C TRP A 19 10.38 30.76 -42.20
N SER A 20 10.09 31.33 -43.36
CA SER A 20 9.46 32.63 -43.57
C SER A 20 8.04 32.65 -43.03
N THR A 21 7.75 33.74 -42.31
CA THR A 21 6.41 34.10 -41.84
C THR A 21 5.55 34.59 -43.00
N SER A 22 4.69 33.77 -43.58
CA SER A 22 3.48 34.23 -44.25
C SER A 22 2.43 33.11 -44.29
N SER A 23 1.22 33.47 -43.87
CA SER A 23 -0.02 32.68 -44.01
C SER A 23 -0.27 31.57 -43.01
N VAL A 24 -0.41 31.88 -41.75
CA VAL A 24 -1.25 31.06 -40.85
C VAL A 24 -2.61 31.74 -40.72
N SER A 25 -3.52 31.31 -41.59
CA SER A 25 -4.94 31.63 -41.54
C SER A 25 -5.49 31.30 -40.13
N LYS A 26 -6.27 32.27 -39.63
CA LYS A 26 -7.02 32.20 -38.37
C LYS A 26 -7.88 30.95 -38.28
N ILE A 27 -7.34 29.87 -37.76
CA ILE A 27 -8.16 28.76 -37.29
C ILE A 27 -8.73 29.19 -35.93
N LYS A 28 -10.07 29.43 -35.93
CA LYS A 28 -10.84 29.69 -34.73
C LYS A 28 -10.51 28.67 -33.65
N LEU A 29 -9.85 29.10 -32.56
CA LEU A 29 -9.75 28.36 -31.29
C LEU A 29 -11.14 28.41 -30.61
N ALA A 30 -12.09 27.71 -31.19
CA ALA A 30 -13.39 27.52 -30.56
C ALA A 30 -13.52 26.04 -30.16
N LYS A 31 -13.70 25.84 -28.85
CA LYS A 31 -14.04 24.57 -28.20
C LYS A 31 -12.86 23.66 -27.80
N LEU A 32 -11.87 24.18 -27.10
CA LEU A 32 -11.30 23.36 -26.04
C LEU A 32 -12.31 23.36 -24.90
N GLY A 33 -12.95 22.22 -24.70
CA GLY A 33 -13.85 21.99 -23.58
C GLY A 33 -13.12 22.32 -22.27
N LYS A 34 -13.85 22.93 -21.33
CA LYS A 34 -13.35 23.24 -19.98
C LYS A 34 -12.66 22.00 -19.42
N PRO A 35 -11.47 22.14 -18.78
CA PRO A 35 -10.84 21.00 -18.14
C PRO A 35 -11.83 20.38 -17.16
N PHE A 36 -12.00 19.06 -17.30
CA PHE A 36 -12.94 18.27 -16.54
C PHE A 36 -12.48 18.25 -15.07
N GLN A 37 -12.83 19.28 -14.32
CA GLN A 37 -12.59 19.35 -12.89
C GLN A 37 -13.61 18.47 -12.17
N HIS A 38 -13.42 17.16 -12.23
CA HIS A 38 -14.07 16.25 -11.30
C HIS A 38 -13.38 16.32 -9.94
N LYS A 39 -13.58 17.41 -9.23
CA LYS A 39 -13.48 17.39 -7.77
C LYS A 39 -14.70 16.64 -7.23
N ARG A 40 -14.72 15.32 -7.38
CA ARG A 40 -15.54 14.48 -6.50
C ARG A 40 -14.88 14.57 -5.13
N LYS A 41 -15.41 15.46 -4.29
CA LYS A 41 -15.24 15.37 -2.85
C LYS A 41 -15.98 14.11 -2.43
N VAL A 42 -15.28 12.97 -2.40
CA VAL A 42 -15.81 11.75 -1.79
C VAL A 42 -15.83 12.04 -0.31
N VAL A 43 -16.97 12.56 0.17
CA VAL A 43 -17.26 12.61 1.60
C VAL A 43 -17.65 11.18 1.95
N MET A 44 -16.68 10.39 2.37
CA MET A 44 -16.97 9.11 3.03
C MET A 44 -17.54 9.47 4.40
N SER A 45 -18.78 9.03 4.66
CA SER A 45 -19.45 9.26 5.94
C SER A 45 -18.74 8.56 7.11
N GLU A 46 -18.01 7.49 6.82
CA GLU A 46 -17.22 6.74 7.78
C GLU A 46 -15.85 6.39 7.15
N LYS A 47 -14.80 6.40 8.00
CA LYS A 47 -13.46 5.97 7.57
C LYS A 47 -13.39 4.46 7.51
N ILE A 48 -12.58 3.95 6.59
CA ILE A 48 -12.27 2.52 6.48
C ILE A 48 -11.37 2.14 7.66
N LYS A 49 -11.77 1.13 8.42
CA LYS A 49 -11.04 0.64 9.59
C LYS A 49 -9.90 -0.27 9.17
N VAL A 50 -8.69 0.07 9.58
CA VAL A 50 -7.51 -0.68 9.17
C VAL A 50 -6.71 -1.22 10.35
N GLY A 51 -6.08 -2.38 10.14
CA GLY A 51 -5.11 -2.96 11.06
C GLY A 51 -3.70 -2.94 10.50
N ILE A 52 -2.70 -2.99 11.36
CA ILE A 52 -1.29 -3.16 10.98
C ILE A 52 -0.75 -4.46 11.58
N LEU A 53 -0.29 -5.37 10.72
CA LEU A 53 0.43 -6.57 11.11
C LEU A 53 1.93 -6.27 11.11
N GLY A 54 2.62 -6.54 12.22
CA GLY A 54 4.02 -6.17 12.41
C GLY A 54 4.23 -4.71 12.85
N ALA A 55 3.27 -4.16 13.60
CA ALA A 55 3.20 -2.75 13.99
C ALA A 55 4.45 -2.24 14.75
N THR A 56 5.16 -3.10 15.47
CA THR A 56 6.35 -2.73 16.26
C THR A 56 7.64 -2.66 15.46
N GLY A 57 7.63 -3.16 14.20
CA GLY A 57 8.76 -3.06 13.28
C GLY A 57 8.88 -1.66 12.66
N MET A 58 10.01 -1.36 12.04
CA MET A 58 10.29 -0.04 11.44
C MET A 58 9.24 0.35 10.38
N VAL A 59 8.86 -0.58 9.51
CA VAL A 59 7.83 -0.34 8.48
C VAL A 59 6.45 -0.17 9.12
N GLY A 60 6.12 -0.97 10.14
CA GLY A 60 4.88 -0.82 10.91
C GLY A 60 4.77 0.54 11.59
N GLN A 61 5.86 1.04 12.21
CA GLN A 61 5.92 2.38 12.78
C GLN A 61 5.69 3.47 11.70
N ARG A 62 6.22 3.26 10.48
CA ARG A 62 5.97 4.18 9.37
C ARG A 62 4.50 4.20 8.96
N PHE A 63 3.83 3.04 8.92
CA PHE A 63 2.37 3.00 8.71
C PHE A 63 1.61 3.75 9.79
N VAL A 64 1.98 3.58 11.06
CA VAL A 64 1.36 4.33 12.18
C VAL A 64 1.43 5.84 11.95
N THR A 65 2.60 6.37 11.57
CA THR A 65 2.75 7.82 11.30
C THR A 65 1.96 8.27 10.08
N LEU A 66 1.88 7.46 9.02
CA LEU A 66 1.15 7.80 7.79
C LEU A 66 -0.37 7.74 7.98
N LEU A 67 -0.85 6.95 8.92
CA LEU A 67 -2.28 6.81 9.20
C LEU A 67 -2.78 7.84 10.23
N GLU A 68 -1.90 8.60 10.85
CA GLU A 68 -2.29 9.70 11.72
C GLU A 68 -3.08 10.75 10.91
N ASN A 69 -4.31 11.05 11.38
CA ASN A 69 -5.21 11.97 10.70
C ASN A 69 -5.48 11.68 9.20
N HIS A 70 -5.33 10.41 8.80
CA HIS A 70 -5.56 10.02 7.40
C HIS A 70 -7.01 10.32 6.98
N PRO A 71 -7.26 10.89 5.77
CA PRO A 71 -8.60 11.32 5.39
C PRO A 71 -9.59 10.17 5.14
N TRP A 72 -9.11 8.95 4.81
CA TRP A 72 -9.94 7.81 4.43
C TRP A 72 -9.81 6.62 5.38
N PHE A 73 -8.70 6.50 6.09
CA PHE A 73 -8.42 5.34 6.94
C PHE A 73 -8.40 5.72 8.42
N GLU A 74 -8.89 4.80 9.25
CA GLU A 74 -8.82 4.84 10.70
C GLU A 74 -8.05 3.62 11.20
N LEU A 75 -6.94 3.83 11.88
CA LEU A 75 -6.17 2.75 12.47
C LEU A 75 -6.83 2.30 13.78
N VAL A 76 -7.36 1.09 13.79
CA VAL A 76 -8.10 0.54 14.93
C VAL A 76 -7.45 -0.70 15.57
N THR A 77 -6.50 -1.33 14.88
CA THR A 77 -5.86 -2.56 15.39
C THR A 77 -4.37 -2.58 15.10
N LEU A 78 -3.58 -2.88 16.12
CA LEU A 78 -2.15 -3.11 16.04
C LEU A 78 -1.86 -4.57 16.39
N ALA A 79 -1.15 -5.29 15.54
CA ALA A 79 -0.74 -6.66 15.78
C ALA A 79 0.78 -6.82 15.60
N ALA A 80 1.39 -7.62 16.45
CA ALA A 80 2.82 -7.93 16.39
C ALA A 80 3.08 -9.36 16.89
N SER A 81 4.35 -9.71 17.12
CA SER A 81 4.71 -11.02 17.66
C SER A 81 4.15 -11.24 19.06
N ALA A 82 4.04 -12.50 19.47
CA ALA A 82 3.59 -12.88 20.81
C ALA A 82 4.36 -12.16 21.95
N HIS A 83 5.64 -11.80 21.73
CA HIS A 83 6.43 -11.05 22.70
C HIS A 83 5.87 -9.64 22.99
N SER A 84 5.25 -9.01 22.01
CA SER A 84 4.67 -7.67 22.12
C SER A 84 3.17 -7.70 22.45
N ALA A 85 2.52 -8.82 22.25
CA ALA A 85 1.08 -8.98 22.49
C ALA A 85 0.70 -8.76 23.96
N GLY A 86 -0.46 -8.15 24.18
CA GLY A 86 -0.99 -7.84 25.50
C GLY A 86 -0.41 -6.57 26.15
N LYS A 87 0.62 -5.96 25.57
CA LYS A 87 1.22 -4.70 26.03
C LYS A 87 0.56 -3.51 25.32
N THR A 88 0.62 -2.34 25.92
CA THR A 88 0.33 -1.09 25.19
C THR A 88 1.37 -0.91 24.09
N TYR A 89 1.02 -0.15 23.03
CA TYR A 89 1.93 0.05 21.93
C TYR A 89 3.23 0.74 22.37
N GLU A 90 3.12 1.72 23.27
CA GLU A 90 4.28 2.41 23.85
C GLU A 90 5.21 1.45 24.59
N GLU A 91 4.67 0.58 25.44
CA GLU A 91 5.42 -0.46 26.14
C GLU A 91 6.03 -1.48 25.16
N ALA A 92 5.26 -1.92 24.17
CA ALA A 92 5.71 -2.85 23.15
C ALA A 92 6.86 -2.30 22.31
N ILE A 93 6.89 -1.00 22.04
CA ILE A 93 8.00 -0.30 21.39
C ILE A 93 9.20 -0.19 22.34
N GLY A 94 8.99 0.15 23.61
CA GLY A 94 10.05 0.15 24.63
C GLY A 94 11.28 0.95 24.23
N GLY A 95 11.11 2.20 23.78
CA GLY A 95 12.21 3.08 23.34
C GLY A 95 12.78 2.80 21.94
N ARG A 96 12.23 1.82 21.21
CA ARG A 96 12.66 1.46 19.84
C ARG A 96 11.91 2.24 18.74
N TRP A 97 11.32 3.38 19.08
CA TRP A 97 10.73 4.27 18.09
C TRP A 97 11.79 4.80 17.14
N LYS A 98 11.62 4.65 15.83
CA LYS A 98 12.62 4.95 14.79
C LYS A 98 12.21 6.08 13.86
N MET A 99 11.01 6.64 14.06
CA MET A 99 10.54 7.75 13.23
C MET A 99 11.06 9.08 13.75
N GLU A 100 11.25 10.04 12.86
CA GLU A 100 11.67 11.41 13.19
C GLU A 100 10.57 12.17 13.96
N THR A 101 9.31 11.90 13.62
CA THR A 101 8.15 12.47 14.32
C THR A 101 7.89 11.72 15.63
N PRO A 102 7.39 12.38 16.67
CA PRO A 102 6.96 11.72 17.89
C PRO A 102 5.93 10.62 17.61
N MET A 103 5.82 9.65 18.52
CA MET A 103 4.77 8.64 18.45
C MET A 103 3.41 9.32 18.62
N PRO A 104 2.45 9.10 17.69
CA PRO A 104 1.12 9.67 17.80
C PRO A 104 0.41 9.27 19.10
N GLU A 105 -0.24 10.24 19.77
CA GLU A 105 -0.87 10.00 21.07
C GLU A 105 -1.95 8.91 21.01
N PHE A 106 -2.73 8.87 19.93
CA PHE A 106 -3.86 7.94 19.79
C PHE A 106 -3.46 6.46 19.82
N VAL A 107 -2.20 6.12 19.44
CA VAL A 107 -1.75 4.73 19.41
C VAL A 107 -1.07 4.29 20.70
N LYS A 108 -0.57 5.19 21.53
CA LYS A 108 0.26 4.86 22.71
C LYS A 108 -0.40 3.82 23.63
N ASN A 109 -1.67 4.01 23.92
CA ASN A 109 -2.44 3.15 24.83
C ASN A 109 -3.16 1.99 24.10
N MET A 110 -3.04 1.86 22.78
CA MET A 110 -3.63 0.74 22.05
C MET A 110 -2.93 -0.57 22.46
N VAL A 111 -3.72 -1.57 22.83
CA VAL A 111 -3.19 -2.89 23.14
C VAL A 111 -2.78 -3.62 21.87
N VAL A 112 -1.53 -4.07 21.83
CA VAL A 112 -0.99 -4.83 20.70
C VAL A 112 -1.52 -6.28 20.78
N LYS A 113 -2.12 -6.74 19.69
CA LYS A 113 -2.61 -8.12 19.56
C LYS A 113 -1.52 -9.06 19.04
N ASN A 114 -1.70 -10.35 19.23
CA ASN A 114 -0.82 -11.34 18.65
C ASN A 114 -1.18 -11.52 17.15
N VAL A 115 -0.21 -11.35 16.27
CA VAL A 115 -0.41 -11.52 14.82
C VAL A 115 -0.83 -12.94 14.43
N ALA A 116 -0.55 -13.93 15.24
CA ALA A 116 -0.99 -15.32 15.02
C ALA A 116 -2.47 -15.57 15.43
N ASP A 117 -3.07 -14.67 16.18
CA ASP A 117 -4.48 -14.74 16.56
C ASP A 117 -5.34 -13.96 15.54
N VAL A 118 -5.49 -14.59 14.38
CA VAL A 118 -6.14 -13.99 13.21
C VAL A 118 -7.57 -13.52 13.54
N GLU A 119 -8.35 -14.40 14.19
CA GLU A 119 -9.76 -14.13 14.51
C GLU A 119 -9.93 -12.90 15.42
N ASP A 120 -9.01 -12.71 16.38
CA ASP A 120 -9.08 -11.53 17.24
C ASP A 120 -8.67 -10.25 16.51
N VAL A 121 -7.66 -10.31 15.66
CA VAL A 121 -7.16 -9.16 14.90
C VAL A 121 -8.21 -8.63 13.91
N VAL A 122 -8.94 -9.52 13.21
CA VAL A 122 -9.86 -9.14 12.14
C VAL A 122 -11.22 -8.64 12.60
N LYS A 123 -11.57 -8.79 13.88
CA LYS A 123 -12.93 -8.47 14.40
C LYS A 123 -13.48 -7.10 14.00
N ASN A 124 -12.63 -6.09 13.93
CA ASN A 124 -13.05 -4.70 13.75
C ASN A 124 -12.31 -3.99 12.60
N VAL A 125 -11.75 -4.72 11.65
CA VAL A 125 -11.00 -4.13 10.53
C VAL A 125 -11.65 -4.44 9.19
N ASP A 126 -11.56 -3.52 8.27
CA ASP A 126 -11.98 -3.72 6.90
C ASP A 126 -10.91 -4.37 6.05
N PHE A 127 -9.63 -4.05 6.33
CA PHE A 127 -8.46 -4.69 5.75
C PHE A 127 -7.22 -4.46 6.63
N VAL A 128 -6.12 -5.14 6.33
CA VAL A 128 -4.87 -5.01 7.07
C VAL A 128 -3.69 -4.65 6.17
N PHE A 129 -2.79 -3.81 6.69
CA PHE A 129 -1.45 -3.63 6.13
C PHE A 129 -0.50 -4.66 6.76
N SER A 130 0.23 -5.41 5.95
CA SER A 130 1.21 -6.38 6.44
C SER A 130 2.64 -5.88 6.29
N ALA A 131 3.33 -5.77 7.41
CA ALA A 131 4.75 -5.45 7.53
C ALA A 131 5.45 -6.43 8.49
N VAL A 132 4.97 -7.67 8.54
CA VAL A 132 5.54 -8.72 9.38
C VAL A 132 6.96 -9.10 8.93
N ASN A 133 7.83 -9.39 9.89
CA ASN A 133 9.19 -9.84 9.61
C ASN A 133 9.39 -11.25 10.13
N MET A 134 9.31 -12.22 9.23
CA MET A 134 9.51 -13.64 9.49
C MET A 134 9.92 -14.38 8.21
N PRO A 135 10.27 -15.69 8.26
CA PRO A 135 10.58 -16.46 7.06
C PRO A 135 9.45 -16.38 6.02
N LYS A 136 9.80 -16.22 4.73
CA LYS A 136 8.83 -16.03 3.63
C LYS A 136 7.70 -17.05 3.60
N ALA A 137 8.00 -18.31 3.89
CA ALA A 137 6.97 -19.37 3.95
C ALA A 137 5.91 -19.06 5.02
N LYS A 138 6.33 -18.62 6.22
CA LYS A 138 5.42 -18.23 7.30
C LYS A 138 4.63 -16.98 6.96
N ILE A 139 5.25 -16.00 6.29
CA ILE A 139 4.53 -14.80 5.82
C ILE A 139 3.41 -15.20 4.86
N ARG A 140 3.69 -16.07 3.87
CA ARG A 140 2.66 -16.54 2.93
C ARG A 140 1.50 -17.20 3.65
N THR A 141 1.80 -18.10 4.57
CA THR A 141 0.75 -18.80 5.34
C THR A 141 -0.11 -17.81 6.10
N ILE A 142 0.49 -16.91 6.87
CA ILE A 142 -0.27 -16.01 7.73
C ILE A 142 -1.07 -14.97 6.91
N GLU A 143 -0.49 -14.43 5.83
CA GLU A 143 -1.21 -13.48 4.98
C GLU A 143 -2.39 -14.14 4.26
N GLU A 144 -2.24 -15.40 3.82
CA GLU A 144 -3.37 -16.17 3.26
C GLU A 144 -4.41 -16.56 4.33
N GLU A 145 -4.03 -16.81 5.58
CA GLU A 145 -4.97 -17.05 6.68
C GLU A 145 -5.82 -15.79 6.91
N TYR A 146 -5.22 -14.59 6.97
CA TYR A 146 -5.98 -13.35 7.01
C TYR A 146 -6.92 -13.18 5.82
N ALA A 147 -6.45 -13.45 4.61
CA ALA A 147 -7.29 -13.37 3.42
C ALA A 147 -8.49 -14.34 3.49
N LYS A 148 -8.30 -15.55 4.03
CA LYS A 148 -9.37 -16.56 4.20
C LYS A 148 -10.44 -16.14 5.21
N THR A 149 -10.17 -15.22 6.12
CA THR A 149 -11.20 -14.61 6.98
C THR A 149 -11.98 -13.50 6.28
N GLU A 150 -11.92 -13.41 4.97
CA GLU A 150 -12.53 -12.36 4.15
C GLU A 150 -11.92 -10.95 4.39
N THR A 151 -10.75 -10.89 5.01
CA THR A 151 -10.02 -9.64 5.28
C THR A 151 -8.94 -9.43 4.22
N PRO A 152 -9.04 -8.43 3.34
CA PRO A 152 -7.97 -8.10 2.39
C PRO A 152 -6.66 -7.75 3.09
N VAL A 153 -5.54 -8.19 2.50
CA VAL A 153 -4.19 -7.90 3.00
C VAL A 153 -3.43 -7.07 1.98
N VAL A 154 -2.97 -5.90 2.38
CA VAL A 154 -2.05 -5.09 1.56
C VAL A 154 -0.65 -5.26 2.13
N SER A 155 0.17 -6.06 1.43
CA SER A 155 1.47 -6.49 1.94
C SER A 155 2.62 -5.64 1.41
N ASN A 156 3.51 -5.22 2.31
CA ASN A 156 4.82 -4.65 1.97
C ASN A 156 5.90 -5.71 1.81
N ASN A 157 5.57 -6.98 2.02
CA ASN A 157 6.52 -8.08 2.04
C ASN A 157 6.87 -8.59 0.64
N SER A 158 8.03 -9.23 0.54
CA SER A 158 8.45 -9.86 -0.70
C SER A 158 8.00 -11.32 -0.84
N ALA A 159 7.19 -11.82 0.10
CA ALA A 159 6.86 -13.23 0.18
C ALA A 159 6.04 -13.72 -1.03
N HIS A 160 5.10 -12.92 -1.50
CA HIS A 160 4.21 -13.23 -2.59
C HIS A 160 4.65 -12.72 -3.98
N ARG A 161 5.82 -12.08 -4.11
CA ARG A 161 6.26 -11.49 -5.40
C ARG A 161 6.24 -12.42 -6.61
N PHE A 162 6.40 -13.72 -6.38
CA PHE A 162 6.38 -14.74 -7.42
C PHE A 162 5.19 -15.70 -7.31
N THR A 163 4.16 -15.34 -6.55
CA THR A 163 2.91 -16.08 -6.49
C THR A 163 2.04 -15.63 -7.68
N PRO A 164 1.70 -16.51 -8.62
CA PRO A 164 1.17 -16.11 -9.93
C PRO A 164 -0.15 -15.32 -9.88
N ASP A 165 -0.94 -15.51 -8.83
CA ASP A 165 -2.25 -14.88 -8.66
C ASP A 165 -2.28 -13.77 -7.59
N VAL A 166 -1.11 -13.33 -7.13
CA VAL A 166 -0.98 -12.19 -6.22
C VAL A 166 -0.49 -10.96 -6.99
N PRO A 167 -1.27 -9.88 -7.05
CA PRO A 167 -0.87 -8.69 -7.79
C PRO A 167 0.31 -7.99 -7.10
N MET A 168 1.26 -7.51 -7.89
CA MET A 168 2.30 -6.61 -7.45
C MET A 168 2.08 -5.26 -8.12
N VAL A 169 1.57 -4.29 -7.37
CA VAL A 169 1.01 -3.06 -7.93
C VAL A 169 1.86 -1.84 -7.59
N VAL A 170 2.18 -1.07 -8.63
CA VAL A 170 2.55 0.34 -8.54
C VAL A 170 1.42 1.11 -9.22
N PRO A 171 0.50 1.77 -8.47
CA PRO A 171 -0.78 2.25 -9.01
C PRO A 171 -0.65 3.16 -10.23
N GLU A 172 0.45 3.94 -10.30
CA GLU A 172 0.72 4.86 -11.40
C GLU A 172 1.21 4.15 -12.68
N ILE A 173 1.60 2.87 -12.59
CA ILE A 173 2.24 2.15 -13.70
C ILE A 173 1.39 0.97 -14.18
N ASN A 174 0.88 0.16 -13.25
CA ASN A 174 0.25 -1.12 -13.55
C ASN A 174 -0.99 -1.38 -12.67
N ALA A 175 -1.86 -0.37 -12.53
CA ALA A 175 -3.08 -0.47 -11.72
C ALA A 175 -4.00 -1.63 -12.14
N ASP A 176 -3.99 -2.00 -13.43
CA ASP A 176 -4.71 -3.12 -14.01
C ASP A 176 -4.24 -4.50 -13.51
N HIS A 177 -3.07 -4.58 -12.88
CA HIS A 177 -2.59 -5.85 -12.29
C HIS A 177 -3.51 -6.38 -11.18
N ILE A 178 -4.35 -5.53 -10.58
CA ILE A 178 -5.39 -5.94 -9.62
C ILE A 178 -6.47 -6.86 -10.25
N ASP A 179 -6.60 -6.88 -11.56
CA ASP A 179 -7.58 -7.71 -12.27
C ASP A 179 -7.31 -9.23 -12.12
N ILE A 180 -6.15 -9.60 -11.59
CA ILE A 180 -5.82 -11.00 -11.24
C ILE A 180 -6.46 -11.46 -9.91
N ILE A 181 -6.92 -10.53 -9.05
CA ILE A 181 -7.51 -10.85 -7.73
C ILE A 181 -8.65 -11.88 -7.80
N PRO A 182 -9.55 -11.88 -8.79
CA PRO A 182 -10.57 -12.93 -8.91
C PRO A 182 -10.02 -14.35 -9.01
N ALA A 183 -8.88 -14.53 -9.68
CA ALA A 183 -8.20 -15.84 -9.76
C ALA A 183 -7.68 -16.28 -8.38
N GLN A 184 -7.07 -15.33 -7.64
CA GLN A 184 -6.61 -15.58 -6.27
C GLN A 184 -7.75 -15.95 -5.33
N ARG A 185 -8.85 -15.20 -5.36
CA ARG A 185 -10.05 -15.50 -4.56
C ARG A 185 -10.61 -16.89 -4.84
N LYS A 186 -10.61 -17.31 -6.11
CA LYS A 186 -11.02 -18.66 -6.48
C LYS A 186 -10.10 -19.71 -5.85
N ARG A 187 -8.79 -19.51 -5.85
CA ARG A 187 -7.81 -20.39 -5.21
C ARG A 187 -7.97 -20.46 -3.71
N LEU A 188 -8.18 -19.29 -3.05
CA LEU A 188 -8.31 -19.19 -1.60
C LEU A 188 -9.70 -19.58 -1.09
N GLY A 189 -10.72 -19.65 -1.95
CA GLY A 189 -12.11 -19.89 -1.59
C GLY A 189 -12.78 -18.69 -0.94
N THR A 190 -12.34 -17.47 -1.25
CA THR A 190 -12.83 -16.23 -0.65
C THR A 190 -13.72 -15.44 -1.61
N LYS A 191 -14.57 -14.57 -1.05
CA LYS A 191 -15.40 -13.62 -1.81
C LYS A 191 -14.80 -12.21 -1.79
N ARG A 192 -14.28 -11.80 -0.66
CA ARG A 192 -13.71 -10.46 -0.43
C ARG A 192 -12.20 -10.51 -0.17
N GLY A 193 -11.74 -11.49 0.59
CA GLY A 193 -10.35 -11.62 1.00
C GLY A 193 -9.39 -11.84 -0.16
N PHE A 194 -8.19 -11.24 -0.08
CA PHE A 194 -7.05 -11.41 -1.00
C PHE A 194 -5.76 -10.89 -0.34
N VAL A 195 -4.64 -11.19 -0.96
CA VAL A 195 -3.31 -10.65 -0.61
C VAL A 195 -2.80 -9.81 -1.74
#